data_48dc42ba2eaa3892b59a87330d6dfb53
#
_entry.id   48dc42ba2eaa3892b59a87330d6dfb53
#
_cell.length_a   1.000
_cell.length_b   1.000
_cell.length_c   1.000
_cell.angle_alpha   90.00
_cell.angle_beta   90.00
_cell.angle_gamma   90.00
#
_symmetry.space_group_name_H-M   'P 1'
#
loop_
_entity.id
_entity.type
_entity.pdbx_description
1 polymer ?
#
loop_
_entity_poly.entity_id
_entity_poly.type
_entity_poly.pdbx_seq_one_letter_code
_entity_poly.pdbx_strand_id
1 'polypeptide(L)'
;MLDLFQGARLTPTQRRIAHSLVQHAPSAAYLSAAEVADLAGVSQPSVTRFAIALGYSGYPALRRELRERTGPQHPNGTSGGNPLQRAVRAEAAHLDRLVDQLADPAEIERAAALLVASRPLPVLGLRAAAPLAGYFGYFAAKVHPDVRVLDTGGTALLDRLDQARAAGATAMLAIVLPRYPRETLDAIRESGLPVVAITDSAVSPAAELAAVTLPAAVGTQLVFDLHTGPMAMAMVLLQAICDADPEPAQRRLEEFEAAAARRHIFDA
;
A
#
# COMPACT_ATOMS: atom_id res chain seq x y z
N MET A 1 13.19 8.66 -4.03
CA MET A 1 13.16 9.13 -2.61
C MET A 1 12.84 7.98 -1.64
N LEU A 2 11.82 7.16 -1.92
CA LEU A 2 11.49 5.97 -1.10
C LEU A 2 12.68 5.03 -0.94
N ASP A 3 13.48 4.84 -1.99
CA ASP A 3 14.69 4.00 -1.99
C ASP A 3 15.72 4.38 -0.91
N LEU A 4 15.70 5.65 -0.45
CA LEU A 4 16.56 6.13 0.64
C LEU A 4 16.19 5.53 2.00
N PHE A 5 14.98 5.04 2.14
CA PHE A 5 14.42 4.52 3.40
C PHE A 5 14.18 3.02 3.38
N GLN A 6 14.31 2.37 2.20
CA GLN A 6 14.16 0.92 2.06
C GLN A 6 15.27 0.19 2.80
N GLY A 7 14.91 -0.82 3.59
CA GLY A 7 15.84 -1.61 4.38
C GLY A 7 16.32 -0.98 5.70
N ALA A 8 15.99 0.29 5.98
CA ALA A 8 16.34 0.92 7.24
C ALA A 8 15.35 0.56 8.36
N ARG A 9 15.85 0.06 9.50
CA ARG A 9 15.03 -0.11 10.71
C ARG A 9 14.80 1.26 11.36
N LEU A 10 13.68 1.91 11.00
CA LEU A 10 13.32 3.23 11.51
C LEU A 10 12.51 3.14 12.80
N THR A 11 12.83 3.99 13.78
CA THR A 11 12.00 4.20 14.97
C THR A 11 10.70 4.92 14.60
N PRO A 12 9.64 4.90 15.44
CA PRO A 12 8.38 5.61 15.16
C PRO A 12 8.57 7.10 14.83
N THR A 13 9.47 7.79 15.54
CA THR A 13 9.80 9.20 15.26
C THR A 13 10.49 9.36 13.90
N GLN A 14 11.41 8.47 13.55
CA GLN A 14 12.11 8.47 12.27
C GLN A 14 11.18 8.17 11.10
N ARG A 15 10.20 7.28 11.28
CA ARG A 15 9.17 7.01 10.27
C ARG A 15 8.29 8.22 10.00
N ARG A 16 7.89 8.97 11.04
CA ARG A 16 7.14 10.22 10.84
C ARG A 16 7.93 11.23 10.01
N ILE A 17 9.24 11.35 10.25
CA ILE A 17 10.11 12.23 9.46
C ILE A 17 10.20 11.72 8.01
N ALA A 18 10.48 10.43 7.81
CA ALA A 18 10.56 9.81 6.48
C ALA A 18 9.24 9.98 5.71
N HIS A 19 8.12 9.71 6.36
CA HIS A 19 6.77 9.88 5.80
C HIS A 19 6.53 11.34 5.38
N SER A 20 6.84 12.31 6.25
CA SER A 20 6.72 13.73 5.94
C SER A 20 7.56 14.14 4.72
N LEU A 21 8.80 13.66 4.62
CA LEU A 21 9.66 13.92 3.46
C LEU A 21 9.10 13.30 2.17
N VAL A 22 8.50 12.13 2.23
CA VAL A 22 7.86 11.46 1.08
C VAL A 22 6.61 12.20 0.64
N GLN A 23 5.74 12.58 1.57
CA GLN A 23 4.51 13.32 1.29
C GLN A 23 4.79 14.69 0.66
N HIS A 24 5.89 15.32 1.02
CA HIS A 24 6.31 16.61 0.49
C HIS A 24 7.46 16.47 -0.53
N ALA A 25 7.58 15.33 -1.18
CA ALA A 25 8.71 14.98 -2.06
C ALA A 25 9.16 16.11 -3.02
N PRO A 26 8.27 16.84 -3.71
CA PRO A 26 8.67 17.92 -4.62
C PRO A 26 9.36 19.09 -3.92
N SER A 27 8.99 19.38 -2.67
CA SER A 27 9.54 20.49 -1.86
C SER A 27 10.53 20.04 -0.79
N ALA A 28 10.54 18.76 -0.41
CA ALA A 28 11.36 18.21 0.67
C ALA A 28 12.85 18.53 0.54
N ALA A 29 13.36 18.54 -0.69
CA ALA A 29 14.75 18.89 -1.01
C ALA A 29 15.11 20.36 -0.69
N TYR A 30 14.11 21.23 -0.48
CA TYR A 30 14.29 22.66 -0.20
C TYR A 30 13.96 23.02 1.23
N LEU A 31 13.26 22.16 1.98
CA LEU A 31 12.88 22.39 3.37
C LEU A 31 14.12 22.41 4.30
N SER A 32 14.08 23.27 5.30
CA SER A 32 15.03 23.26 6.41
C SER A 32 14.72 22.14 7.40
N ALA A 33 15.67 21.81 8.28
CA ALA A 33 15.43 20.84 9.36
C ALA A 33 14.30 21.26 10.31
N ALA A 34 14.08 22.57 10.50
CA ALA A 34 13.00 23.10 11.32
C ALA A 34 11.64 22.86 10.63
N GLU A 35 11.51 23.22 9.36
CA GLU A 35 10.27 22.99 8.59
C GLU A 35 9.90 21.52 8.50
N VAL A 36 10.87 20.62 8.30
CA VAL A 36 10.63 19.17 8.35
C VAL A 36 10.20 18.73 9.75
N ALA A 37 10.80 19.29 10.81
CA ALA A 37 10.43 18.99 12.17
C ALA A 37 8.97 19.39 12.46
N ASP A 38 8.56 20.58 12.01
CA ASP A 38 7.19 21.08 12.14
C ASP A 38 6.20 20.19 11.38
N LEU A 39 6.50 19.86 10.12
CA LEU A 39 5.66 18.97 9.30
C LEU A 39 5.53 17.57 9.88
N ALA A 40 6.60 17.03 10.47
CA ALA A 40 6.60 15.70 11.07
C ALA A 40 6.10 15.67 12.52
N GLY A 41 5.84 16.84 13.14
CA GLY A 41 5.46 16.95 14.55
C GLY A 41 6.55 16.43 15.51
N VAL A 42 7.82 16.75 15.22
CA VAL A 42 8.99 16.31 15.99
C VAL A 42 9.93 17.48 16.30
N SER A 43 10.95 17.28 17.13
CA SER A 43 11.98 18.28 17.34
C SER A 43 13.01 18.33 16.21
N GLN A 44 13.57 19.52 15.92
CA GLN A 44 14.63 19.69 14.93
C GLN A 44 15.86 18.77 15.17
N PRO A 45 16.34 18.55 16.42
CA PRO A 45 17.40 17.55 16.66
C PRO A 45 17.03 16.12 16.23
N SER A 46 15.74 15.77 16.24
CA SER A 46 15.28 14.45 15.78
C SER A 46 15.45 14.30 14.26
N VAL A 47 15.25 15.37 13.50
CA VAL A 47 15.50 15.39 12.05
C VAL A 47 16.99 15.21 11.74
N THR A 48 17.86 15.85 12.52
CA THR A 48 19.31 15.66 12.37
C THR A 48 19.76 14.24 12.72
N ARG A 49 19.24 13.67 13.82
CA ARG A 49 19.51 12.26 14.21
C ARG A 49 18.97 11.26 13.19
N PHE A 50 17.83 11.57 12.57
CA PHE A 50 17.29 10.76 11.48
C PHE A 50 18.24 10.70 10.27
N ALA A 51 18.78 11.83 9.81
CA ALA A 51 19.76 11.88 8.75
C ALA A 51 21.03 11.06 9.08
N ILE A 52 21.50 11.16 10.34
CA ILE A 52 22.67 10.38 10.81
C ILE A 52 22.35 8.88 10.83
N ALA A 53 21.16 8.48 11.25
CA ALA A 53 20.72 7.08 11.25
C ALA A 53 20.64 6.48 9.83
N LEU A 54 20.45 7.31 8.81
CA LEU A 54 20.50 6.93 7.39
C LEU A 54 21.92 6.95 6.80
N GLY A 55 22.96 7.23 7.61
CA GLY A 55 24.36 7.24 7.18
C GLY A 55 24.89 8.59 6.65
N TYR A 56 24.08 9.66 6.77
CA TYR A 56 24.51 11.01 6.38
C TYR A 56 25.19 11.74 7.55
N SER A 57 26.07 12.69 7.28
CA SER A 57 26.73 13.49 8.30
C SER A 57 25.78 14.47 9.06
N GLY A 58 24.53 14.55 8.65
CA GLY A 58 23.46 15.37 9.22
C GLY A 58 22.45 15.75 8.16
N TYR A 59 21.38 16.50 8.58
CA TYR A 59 20.30 16.86 7.68
C TYR A 59 20.75 17.68 6.44
N PRO A 60 21.75 18.59 6.50
CA PRO A 60 22.22 19.27 5.30
C PRO A 60 22.78 18.30 4.22
N ALA A 61 23.42 17.20 4.61
CA ALA A 61 23.90 16.19 3.69
C ALA A 61 22.75 15.37 3.08
N LEU A 62 21.80 14.94 3.90
CA LEU A 62 20.55 14.29 3.42
C LEU A 62 19.80 15.21 2.46
N ARG A 63 19.64 16.51 2.79
CA ARG A 63 18.96 17.48 1.93
C ARG A 63 19.65 17.66 0.58
N ARG A 64 20.99 17.63 0.54
CA ARG A 64 21.76 17.67 -0.72
C ARG A 64 21.45 16.44 -1.57
N GLU A 65 21.49 15.26 -0.99
CA GLU A 65 21.13 14.00 -1.65
C GLU A 65 19.69 14.05 -2.19
N LEU A 66 18.74 14.56 -1.40
CA LEU A 66 17.37 14.76 -1.83
C LEU A 66 17.30 15.71 -3.04
N ARG A 67 18.08 16.78 -3.08
CA ARG A 67 18.15 17.69 -4.22
C ARG A 67 18.74 17.03 -5.47
N GLU A 68 19.78 16.23 -5.32
CA GLU A 68 20.40 15.50 -6.43
C GLU A 68 19.44 14.48 -7.03
N ARG A 69 18.63 13.83 -6.20
CA ARG A 69 17.61 12.86 -6.63
C ARG A 69 16.29 13.51 -7.09
N THR A 70 15.93 14.68 -6.54
CA THR A 70 14.73 15.44 -6.90
C THR A 70 15.03 16.69 -7.71
N GLY A 71 16.32 17.03 -7.88
CA GLY A 71 16.79 18.10 -8.77
C GLY A 71 16.15 17.92 -10.14
N PRO A 72 16.10 18.96 -10.99
CA PRO A 72 15.49 18.83 -12.29
C PRO A 72 16.09 17.59 -12.91
N GLN A 73 15.33 16.51 -12.95
CA GLN A 73 15.62 15.44 -13.88
C GLN A 73 15.76 16.20 -15.18
N HIS A 74 16.99 16.32 -15.66
CA HIS A 74 17.22 16.93 -16.95
C HIS A 74 16.18 16.29 -17.85
N PRO A 75 15.38 17.10 -18.55
CA PRO A 75 14.51 16.56 -19.57
C PRO A 75 15.40 16.17 -20.76
N ASN A 76 16.26 15.17 -20.56
CA ASN A 76 16.90 14.41 -21.63
C ASN A 76 15.93 13.33 -22.06
N GLY A 77 14.90 13.76 -22.56
CA GLY A 77 13.78 13.13 -23.20
C GLY A 77 12.71 14.18 -23.28
N THR A 78 12.48 14.72 -24.42
CA THR A 78 11.35 15.56 -24.78
C THR A 78 10.07 14.89 -24.30
N SER A 79 9.73 15.08 -23.01
CA SER A 79 8.41 14.73 -22.48
C SER A 79 7.40 15.73 -23.07
N GLY A 80 7.39 15.83 -24.40
CA GLY A 80 6.37 16.52 -25.13
C GLY A 80 5.02 15.92 -24.74
N GLY A 81 4.08 16.74 -24.36
CA GLY A 81 2.76 16.32 -24.00
C GLY A 81 2.07 17.28 -23.05
N ASN A 82 0.76 17.22 -23.03
CA ASN A 82 -0.07 18.01 -22.12
C ASN A 82 0.02 17.46 -20.66
N PRO A 83 -0.51 18.20 -19.67
CA PRO A 83 -0.48 17.77 -18.26
C PRO A 83 -1.06 16.38 -18.01
N LEU A 84 -2.12 15.98 -18.75
CA LEU A 84 -2.77 14.68 -18.62
C LEU A 84 -1.83 13.55 -19.08
N GLN A 85 -1.14 13.75 -20.20
CA GLN A 85 -0.14 12.77 -20.68
C GLN A 85 1.02 12.63 -19.70
N ARG A 86 1.47 13.72 -19.07
CA ARG A 86 2.53 13.65 -18.06
C ARG A 86 2.09 12.88 -16.82
N ALA A 87 0.84 13.08 -16.37
CA ALA A 87 0.29 12.33 -15.23
C ALA A 87 0.26 10.83 -15.51
N VAL A 88 -0.21 10.41 -16.69
CA VAL A 88 -0.24 8.99 -17.08
C VAL A 88 1.16 8.40 -17.22
N ARG A 89 2.13 9.16 -17.76
CA ARG A 89 3.53 8.71 -17.83
C ARG A 89 4.17 8.56 -16.46
N ALA A 90 3.86 9.45 -15.52
CA ALA A 90 4.31 9.32 -14.14
C ALA A 90 3.76 8.04 -13.48
N GLU A 91 2.51 7.69 -13.79
CA GLU A 91 1.90 6.45 -13.33
C GLU A 91 2.56 5.21 -13.95
N ALA A 92 2.89 5.24 -15.23
CA ALA A 92 3.67 4.17 -15.87
C ALA A 92 5.02 3.95 -15.15
N ALA A 93 5.72 5.04 -14.79
CA ALA A 93 6.96 4.94 -14.00
C ALA A 93 6.72 4.42 -12.56
N HIS A 94 5.51 4.54 -11.98
CA HIS A 94 5.14 3.86 -10.73
C HIS A 94 5.03 2.36 -10.95
N LEU A 95 4.43 1.92 -12.04
CA LEU A 95 4.33 0.50 -12.39
C LEU A 95 5.70 -0.11 -12.70
N ASP A 96 6.60 0.60 -13.39
CA ASP A 96 7.97 0.14 -13.62
C ASP A 96 8.70 -0.13 -12.28
N ARG A 97 8.57 0.79 -11.31
CA ARG A 97 9.14 0.57 -9.97
C ARG A 97 8.49 -0.60 -9.23
N LEU A 98 7.21 -0.85 -9.46
CA LEU A 98 6.53 -2.02 -8.90
C LEU A 98 7.11 -3.32 -9.48
N VAL A 99 7.43 -3.35 -10.78
CA VAL A 99 8.14 -4.49 -11.41
C VAL A 99 9.47 -4.74 -10.73
N ASP A 100 10.29 -3.69 -10.52
CA ASP A 100 11.58 -3.82 -9.84
C ASP A 100 11.43 -4.34 -8.40
N GLN A 101 10.40 -3.86 -7.69
CA GLN A 101 10.11 -4.29 -6.31
C GLN A 101 9.70 -5.77 -6.24
N LEU A 102 9.00 -6.28 -7.24
CA LEU A 102 8.55 -7.66 -7.33
C LEU A 102 9.64 -8.63 -7.83
N ALA A 103 10.86 -8.14 -8.10
CA ALA A 103 12.00 -9.00 -8.44
C ALA A 103 12.37 -9.96 -7.28
N ASP A 104 12.10 -9.56 -6.02
CA ASP A 104 12.12 -10.45 -4.86
C ASP A 104 10.69 -10.76 -4.42
N PRO A 105 10.17 -11.98 -4.63
CA PRO A 105 8.80 -12.33 -4.30
C PRO A 105 8.56 -12.63 -2.80
N ALA A 106 9.58 -12.67 -1.97
CA ALA A 106 9.50 -13.17 -0.59
C ALA A 106 8.40 -12.50 0.24
N GLU A 107 8.24 -11.17 0.15
CA GLU A 107 7.23 -10.45 0.92
C GLU A 107 5.80 -10.71 0.41
N ILE A 108 5.62 -10.85 -0.90
CA ILE A 108 4.30 -11.16 -1.46
C ILE A 108 3.89 -12.61 -1.22
N GLU A 109 4.85 -13.53 -1.25
CA GLU A 109 4.63 -14.95 -0.90
C GLU A 109 4.27 -15.08 0.59
N ARG A 110 4.95 -14.33 1.47
CA ARG A 110 4.61 -14.29 2.90
C ARG A 110 3.23 -13.70 3.14
N ALA A 111 2.86 -12.65 2.41
CA ALA A 111 1.53 -12.06 2.45
C ALA A 111 0.46 -13.08 2.01
N ALA A 112 0.67 -13.74 0.89
CA ALA A 112 -0.24 -14.74 0.33
C ALA A 112 -0.45 -15.91 1.30
N ALA A 113 0.62 -16.44 1.90
CA ALA A 113 0.54 -17.52 2.88
C ALA A 113 -0.31 -17.16 4.11
N LEU A 114 -0.21 -15.92 4.61
CA LEU A 114 -1.05 -15.44 5.70
C LEU A 114 -2.53 -15.37 5.29
N LEU A 115 -2.81 -14.83 4.10
CA LEU A 115 -4.19 -14.56 3.66
C LEU A 115 -4.91 -15.83 3.22
N VAL A 116 -4.25 -16.76 2.54
CA VAL A 116 -4.86 -18.02 2.10
C VAL A 116 -5.28 -18.91 3.28
N ALA A 117 -4.57 -18.80 4.39
CA ALA A 117 -4.88 -19.54 5.60
C ALA A 117 -6.05 -18.95 6.42
N SER A 118 -6.44 -17.70 6.20
CA SER A 118 -7.47 -17.01 6.97
C SER A 118 -8.87 -17.32 6.43
N ARG A 119 -9.67 -18.03 7.21
CA ARG A 119 -11.06 -18.39 6.85
C ARG A 119 -12.01 -18.04 8.00
N PRO A 120 -12.74 -16.91 7.88
CA PRO A 120 -12.87 -15.98 6.74
C PRO A 120 -11.63 -15.12 6.49
N LEU A 121 -11.57 -14.52 5.30
CA LEU A 121 -10.59 -13.49 4.91
C LEU A 121 -11.26 -12.11 4.96
N PRO A 122 -11.04 -11.31 6.01
CA PRO A 122 -11.46 -9.91 6.03
C PRO A 122 -10.60 -9.06 5.07
N VAL A 123 -11.26 -8.22 4.27
CA VAL A 123 -10.62 -7.29 3.33
C VAL A 123 -11.10 -5.89 3.67
N LEU A 124 -10.28 -5.10 4.34
CA LEU A 124 -10.59 -3.76 4.81
C LEU A 124 -10.14 -2.70 3.80
N GLY A 125 -11.03 -1.83 3.42
CA GLY A 125 -10.70 -0.61 2.67
C GLY A 125 -11.81 0.41 2.81
N LEU A 126 -11.51 1.57 3.40
CA LEU A 126 -12.48 2.63 3.60
C LEU A 126 -12.23 3.82 2.68
N ARG A 127 -13.26 4.62 2.41
CA ARG A 127 -13.18 5.83 1.60
C ARG A 127 -12.65 5.53 0.18
N ALA A 128 -11.54 6.17 -0.24
CA ALA A 128 -10.94 5.96 -1.56
C ALA A 128 -10.43 4.52 -1.77
N ALA A 129 -10.14 3.78 -0.70
CA ALA A 129 -9.76 2.37 -0.77
C ALA A 129 -10.95 1.40 -0.83
N ALA A 130 -12.18 1.83 -0.51
CA ALA A 130 -13.36 0.97 -0.53
C ALA A 130 -13.60 0.32 -1.91
N PRO A 131 -13.54 1.06 -3.05
CA PRO A 131 -13.66 0.45 -4.36
C PRO A 131 -12.59 -0.59 -4.67
N LEU A 132 -11.35 -0.40 -4.17
CA LEU A 132 -10.25 -1.35 -4.38
C LEU A 132 -10.46 -2.62 -3.55
N ALA A 133 -10.92 -2.48 -2.31
CA ALA A 133 -11.28 -3.61 -1.46
C ALA A 133 -12.44 -4.42 -2.07
N GLY A 134 -13.45 -3.74 -2.61
CA GLY A 134 -14.55 -4.36 -3.33
C GLY A 134 -14.07 -5.07 -4.61
N TYR A 135 -13.20 -4.45 -5.39
CA TYR A 135 -12.63 -5.04 -6.60
C TYR A 135 -11.81 -6.30 -6.28
N PHE A 136 -10.89 -6.21 -5.32
CA PHE A 136 -10.15 -7.38 -4.85
C PHE A 136 -11.08 -8.48 -4.35
N GLY A 137 -12.05 -8.13 -3.49
CA GLY A 137 -13.02 -9.06 -2.89
C GLY A 137 -13.86 -9.79 -3.93
N TYR A 138 -14.25 -9.10 -5.01
CA TYR A 138 -14.99 -9.71 -6.12
C TYR A 138 -14.23 -10.86 -6.77
N PHE A 139 -12.92 -10.67 -7.05
CA PHE A 139 -12.12 -11.73 -7.66
C PHE A 139 -11.67 -12.76 -6.63
N ALA A 140 -11.31 -12.34 -5.42
CA ALA A 140 -10.90 -13.23 -4.36
C ALA A 140 -12.01 -14.24 -3.97
N ALA A 141 -13.28 -13.86 -4.02
CA ALA A 141 -14.42 -14.75 -3.76
C ALA A 141 -14.54 -15.91 -4.77
N LYS A 142 -13.91 -15.80 -5.94
CA LYS A 142 -13.88 -16.88 -6.94
C LYS A 142 -12.87 -17.97 -6.60
N VAL A 143 -11.86 -17.67 -5.79
CA VAL A 143 -10.75 -18.57 -5.47
C VAL A 143 -10.62 -18.87 -3.98
N HIS A 144 -11.15 -18.01 -3.11
CA HIS A 144 -11.14 -18.16 -1.65
C HIS A 144 -12.55 -18.47 -1.11
N PRO A 145 -12.70 -19.39 -0.12
CA PRO A 145 -14.01 -19.89 0.31
C PRO A 145 -14.90 -18.88 1.06
N ASP A 146 -14.30 -17.95 1.80
CA ASP A 146 -15.05 -16.96 2.60
C ASP A 146 -14.29 -15.62 2.62
N VAL A 147 -14.67 -14.70 1.76
CA VAL A 147 -14.11 -13.35 1.68
C VAL A 147 -15.13 -12.35 2.23
N ARG A 148 -14.73 -11.53 3.20
CA ARG A 148 -15.59 -10.54 3.84
C ARG A 148 -15.05 -9.13 3.60
N VAL A 149 -15.64 -8.44 2.65
CA VAL A 149 -15.27 -7.05 2.33
C VAL A 149 -15.82 -6.11 3.41
N LEU A 150 -14.93 -5.30 3.98
CA LEU A 150 -15.19 -4.31 5.01
C LEU A 150 -14.92 -2.92 4.41
N ASP A 151 -15.87 -2.41 3.65
CA ASP A 151 -15.78 -1.18 2.85
C ASP A 151 -16.58 -0.02 3.43
N THR A 152 -17.30 -0.26 4.52
CA THR A 152 -18.14 0.72 5.20
C THR A 152 -17.66 0.87 6.64
N GLY A 153 -17.39 2.12 7.03
CA GLY A 153 -17.00 2.50 8.38
C GLY A 153 -18.20 2.61 9.35
N GLY A 154 -17.96 3.23 10.48
CA GLY A 154 -18.92 3.42 11.56
C GLY A 154 -18.81 2.34 12.63
N THR A 155 -19.66 2.43 13.64
CA THR A 155 -19.59 1.55 14.83
C THR A 155 -19.69 0.06 14.51
N ALA A 156 -20.38 -0.31 13.42
CA ALA A 156 -20.52 -1.69 12.99
C ALA A 156 -19.24 -2.31 12.38
N LEU A 157 -18.21 -1.51 12.07
CA LEU A 157 -16.97 -2.04 11.49
C LEU A 157 -16.25 -2.98 12.47
N LEU A 158 -16.10 -2.57 13.72
CA LEU A 158 -15.47 -3.39 14.75
C LEU A 158 -16.27 -4.65 15.04
N ASP A 159 -17.60 -4.56 15.11
CA ASP A 159 -18.48 -5.72 15.26
C ASP A 159 -18.27 -6.75 14.14
N ARG A 160 -18.10 -6.28 12.89
CA ARG A 160 -17.84 -7.16 11.73
C ARG A 160 -16.44 -7.79 11.80
N LEU A 161 -15.45 -7.07 12.28
CA LEU A 161 -14.10 -7.62 12.53
C LEU A 161 -14.12 -8.66 13.65
N ASP A 162 -14.82 -8.38 14.76
CA ASP A 162 -14.98 -9.34 15.85
C ASP A 162 -15.72 -10.61 15.41
N GLN A 163 -16.76 -10.46 14.60
CA GLN A 163 -17.47 -11.60 14.00
C GLN A 163 -16.56 -12.40 13.06
N ALA A 164 -15.71 -11.76 12.27
CA ALA A 164 -14.77 -12.45 11.41
C ALA A 164 -13.73 -13.23 12.23
N ARG A 165 -13.20 -12.61 13.29
CA ARG A 165 -12.27 -13.27 14.22
C ARG A 165 -12.91 -14.44 14.95
N ALA A 166 -14.14 -14.27 15.47
CA ALA A 166 -14.89 -15.33 16.11
C ALA A 166 -15.23 -16.50 15.16
N ALA A 167 -15.37 -16.21 13.86
CA ALA A 167 -15.55 -17.21 12.81
C ALA A 167 -14.27 -17.90 12.36
N GLY A 168 -13.08 -17.54 12.90
CA GLY A 168 -11.81 -18.20 12.61
C GLY A 168 -10.85 -17.42 11.71
N ALA A 169 -11.06 -16.12 11.47
CA ALA A 169 -10.09 -15.30 10.76
C ALA A 169 -8.75 -15.28 11.51
N THR A 170 -7.66 -15.54 10.79
CA THR A 170 -6.28 -15.59 11.34
C THR A 170 -5.40 -14.48 10.79
N ALA A 171 -5.81 -13.80 9.74
CA ALA A 171 -5.17 -12.63 9.14
C ALA A 171 -6.20 -11.78 8.41
N MET A 172 -5.83 -10.55 8.04
CA MET A 172 -6.66 -9.68 7.20
C MET A 172 -5.82 -8.93 6.17
N LEU A 173 -6.45 -8.58 5.04
CA LEU A 173 -5.93 -7.62 4.08
C LEU A 173 -6.48 -6.24 4.43
N ALA A 174 -5.61 -5.22 4.48
CA ALA A 174 -6.01 -3.82 4.58
C ALA A 174 -5.44 -3.01 3.41
N ILE A 175 -6.30 -2.33 2.66
CA ILE A 175 -5.89 -1.35 1.64
C ILE A 175 -6.02 0.03 2.25
N VAL A 176 -4.87 0.72 2.43
CA VAL A 176 -4.80 1.98 3.17
C VAL A 176 -4.04 3.01 2.34
N LEU A 177 -4.78 3.94 1.77
CA LEU A 177 -4.25 4.94 0.83
C LEU A 177 -4.00 6.29 1.50
N PRO A 178 -3.26 7.21 0.88
CA PRO A 178 -3.00 8.56 1.38
C PRO A 178 -4.25 9.29 1.88
N ARG A 179 -4.05 10.19 2.86
CA ARG A 179 -5.03 10.76 3.80
C ARG A 179 -5.56 9.73 4.80
N TYR A 180 -4.89 8.63 4.97
CA TYR A 180 -5.04 7.52 5.92
C TYR A 180 -6.18 7.73 6.92
N PRO A 181 -7.40 7.20 6.68
CA PRO A 181 -8.54 7.42 7.58
C PRO A 181 -8.20 6.90 8.98
N ARG A 182 -8.40 7.71 10.02
CA ARG A 182 -8.15 7.29 11.41
C ARG A 182 -8.88 6.01 11.74
N GLU A 183 -10.14 5.93 11.36
CA GLU A 183 -10.98 4.76 11.56
C GLU A 183 -10.35 3.47 10.99
N THR A 184 -9.71 3.55 9.81
CA THR A 184 -9.00 2.40 9.23
C THR A 184 -7.81 1.99 10.09
N LEU A 185 -7.02 2.96 10.55
CA LEU A 185 -5.85 2.69 11.39
C LEU A 185 -6.25 2.15 12.76
N ASP A 186 -7.33 2.67 13.34
CA ASP A 186 -7.87 2.20 14.62
C ASP A 186 -8.43 0.78 14.47
N ALA A 187 -9.20 0.50 13.42
CA ALA A 187 -9.68 -0.84 13.12
C ALA A 187 -8.55 -1.87 12.95
N ILE A 188 -7.44 -1.47 12.29
CA ILE A 188 -6.24 -2.31 12.19
C ILE A 188 -5.66 -2.61 13.59
N ARG A 189 -5.49 -1.60 14.44
CA ARG A 189 -4.94 -1.77 15.81
C ARG A 189 -5.81 -2.66 16.67
N GLU A 190 -7.13 -2.49 16.57
CA GLU A 190 -8.11 -3.17 17.41
C GLU A 190 -8.48 -4.55 16.89
N SER A 191 -8.19 -4.86 15.61
CA SER A 191 -8.53 -6.14 15.00
C SER A 191 -7.95 -7.36 15.71
N GLY A 192 -6.78 -7.21 16.34
CA GLY A 192 -6.04 -8.33 16.95
C GLY A 192 -5.54 -9.38 15.95
N LEU A 193 -5.62 -9.10 14.64
CA LEU A 193 -5.19 -9.98 13.56
C LEU A 193 -3.85 -9.52 12.96
N PRO A 194 -2.98 -10.43 12.53
CA PRO A 194 -1.91 -10.12 11.60
C PRO A 194 -2.46 -9.45 10.34
N VAL A 195 -1.91 -8.29 9.96
CA VAL A 195 -2.39 -7.48 8.84
C VAL A 195 -1.40 -7.51 7.70
N VAL A 196 -1.87 -7.83 6.50
CA VAL A 196 -1.19 -7.52 5.24
C VAL A 196 -1.71 -6.16 4.79
N ALA A 197 -0.83 -5.17 4.65
CA ALA A 197 -1.22 -3.83 4.23
C ALA A 197 -0.72 -3.51 2.83
N ILE A 198 -1.64 -3.21 1.90
CA ILE A 198 -1.31 -2.51 0.65
C ILE A 198 -1.44 -1.01 0.95
N THR A 199 -0.34 -0.28 0.78
CA THR A 199 -0.27 1.16 1.06
C THR A 199 0.71 1.85 0.12
N ASP A 200 0.70 3.18 0.08
CA ASP A 200 1.52 3.96 -0.87
C ASP A 200 3.02 3.89 -0.58
N SER A 201 3.40 3.56 0.66
CA SER A 201 4.78 3.69 1.12
C SER A 201 5.09 2.74 2.28
N ALA A 202 6.31 2.20 2.31
CA ALA A 202 6.84 1.41 3.43
C ALA A 202 6.99 2.21 4.74
N VAL A 203 6.86 3.54 4.69
CA VAL A 203 6.91 4.42 5.87
C VAL A 203 5.54 5.02 6.21
N SER A 204 4.47 4.54 5.60
CA SER A 204 3.10 4.97 5.90
C SER A 204 2.68 4.59 7.32
N PRO A 205 1.69 5.27 7.92
CA PRO A 205 1.15 4.88 9.23
C PRO A 205 0.57 3.45 9.26
N ALA A 206 0.10 2.93 8.12
CA ALA A 206 -0.38 1.57 8.00
C ALA A 206 0.75 0.53 8.04
N ALA A 207 1.92 0.86 7.48
CA ALA A 207 3.09 0.00 7.51
C ALA A 207 3.61 -0.26 8.94
N GLU A 208 3.42 0.69 9.87
CA GLU A 208 3.79 0.49 11.28
C GLU A 208 2.92 -0.56 11.99
N LEU A 209 1.73 -0.80 11.48
CA LEU A 209 0.72 -1.68 12.09
C LEU A 209 0.67 -3.04 11.39
N ALA A 210 1.30 -3.17 10.23
CA ALA A 210 1.22 -4.36 9.41
C ALA A 210 2.27 -5.41 9.78
N ALA A 211 1.88 -6.69 9.71
CA ALA A 211 2.79 -7.83 9.76
C ALA A 211 3.57 -7.97 8.44
N VAL A 212 2.92 -7.63 7.32
CA VAL A 212 3.53 -7.55 5.98
C VAL A 212 3.05 -6.28 5.32
N THR A 213 3.99 -5.52 4.74
CA THR A 213 3.67 -4.30 3.99
C THR A 213 4.00 -4.50 2.53
N LEU A 214 3.04 -4.25 1.66
CA LEU A 214 3.16 -4.27 0.21
C LEU A 214 3.03 -2.82 -0.30
N PRO A 215 4.14 -2.09 -0.44
CA PRO A 215 4.09 -0.69 -0.86
C PRO A 215 3.79 -0.60 -2.35
N ALA A 216 2.87 0.29 -2.72
CA ALA A 216 2.51 0.59 -4.10
C ALA A 216 2.22 2.09 -4.24
N ALA A 217 3.06 2.78 -5.01
CA ALA A 217 3.00 4.23 -5.12
C ALA A 217 1.67 4.71 -5.73
N VAL A 218 1.22 5.88 -5.28
CA VAL A 218 0.01 6.56 -5.72
C VAL A 218 0.38 7.78 -6.55
N GLY A 219 -0.23 7.95 -7.70
CA GLY A 219 -0.01 9.12 -8.56
C GLY A 219 -0.77 10.34 -8.05
N THR A 220 -0.06 11.46 -7.85
CA THR A 220 -0.61 12.70 -7.25
C THR A 220 -0.63 13.88 -8.22
N GLN A 221 -0.48 13.65 -9.52
CA GLN A 221 -0.38 14.74 -10.51
C GLN A 221 -1.74 15.24 -11.06
N LEU A 222 -2.83 14.58 -10.70
CA LEU A 222 -4.19 14.99 -11.04
C LEU A 222 -4.89 15.54 -9.80
N VAL A 223 -6.11 16.09 -9.99
CA VAL A 223 -6.95 16.57 -8.89
C VAL A 223 -7.29 15.45 -7.89
N PHE A 224 -7.48 14.24 -8.42
CA PHE A 224 -7.67 13.02 -7.63
C PHE A 224 -6.48 12.08 -7.86
N ASP A 225 -6.09 11.39 -6.80
CA ASP A 225 -4.99 10.45 -6.83
C ASP A 225 -5.28 9.27 -7.77
N LEU A 226 -4.26 8.82 -8.49
CA LEU A 226 -4.33 7.62 -9.32
C LEU A 226 -3.90 6.41 -8.49
N HIS A 227 -4.75 5.42 -8.38
CA HIS A 227 -4.54 4.22 -7.55
C HIS A 227 -4.15 3.00 -8.40
N THR A 228 -3.53 3.19 -9.56
CA THR A 228 -3.14 2.11 -10.47
C THR A 228 -2.12 1.17 -9.86
N GLY A 229 -1.12 1.71 -9.14
CA GLY A 229 -0.12 0.92 -8.42
C GLY A 229 -0.75 0.02 -7.34
N PRO A 230 -1.54 0.55 -6.39
CA PRO A 230 -2.28 -0.25 -5.41
C PRO A 230 -3.22 -1.29 -6.04
N MET A 231 -3.88 -0.97 -7.14
CA MET A 231 -4.73 -1.90 -7.88
C MET A 231 -3.90 -3.05 -8.48
N ALA A 232 -2.78 -2.74 -9.14
CA ALA A 232 -1.88 -3.74 -9.70
C ALA A 232 -1.32 -4.65 -8.60
N MET A 233 -0.84 -4.08 -7.48
CA MET A 233 -0.36 -4.84 -6.33
C MET A 233 -1.43 -5.77 -5.77
N ALA A 234 -2.68 -5.32 -5.67
CA ALA A 234 -3.79 -6.14 -5.19
C ALA A 234 -4.02 -7.37 -6.10
N MET A 235 -3.93 -7.20 -7.42
CA MET A 235 -4.12 -8.30 -8.36
C MET A 235 -2.92 -9.26 -8.39
N VAL A 236 -1.68 -8.75 -8.23
CA VAL A 236 -0.48 -9.58 -8.07
C VAL A 236 -0.55 -10.39 -6.78
N LEU A 237 -1.00 -9.78 -5.68
CA LEU A 237 -1.24 -10.50 -4.42
C LEU A 237 -2.30 -11.59 -4.58
N LEU A 238 -3.37 -11.33 -5.32
CA LEU A 238 -4.40 -12.34 -5.59
C LEU A 238 -3.83 -13.52 -6.38
N GLN A 239 -2.97 -13.27 -7.36
CA GLN A 239 -2.26 -14.34 -8.07
C GLN A 239 -1.40 -15.16 -7.09
N ALA A 240 -0.62 -14.50 -6.22
CA ALA A 240 0.18 -15.19 -5.22
C ALA A 240 -0.67 -16.03 -4.24
N ILE A 241 -1.88 -15.59 -3.90
CA ILE A 241 -2.84 -16.38 -3.11
C ILE A 241 -3.27 -17.64 -3.88
N CYS A 242 -3.53 -17.55 -5.18
CA CYS A 242 -3.83 -18.72 -6.01
C CYS A 242 -2.63 -19.68 -6.09
N ASP A 243 -1.43 -19.17 -6.24
CA ASP A 243 -0.20 -19.96 -6.34
C ASP A 243 0.15 -20.63 -4.98
N ALA A 244 -0.24 -20.05 -3.86
CA ALA A 244 -0.02 -20.62 -2.53
C ALA A 244 -0.93 -21.82 -2.21
N ASP A 245 -2.12 -21.94 -2.83
CA ASP A 245 -3.05 -23.06 -2.66
C ASP A 245 -3.75 -23.38 -4.00
N PRO A 246 -3.01 -23.92 -5.01
CA PRO A 246 -3.45 -23.93 -6.40
C PRO A 246 -4.64 -24.86 -6.65
N GLU A 247 -4.68 -26.06 -6.05
CA GLU A 247 -5.76 -27.02 -6.30
C GLU A 247 -7.14 -26.53 -5.84
N PRO A 248 -7.31 -26.02 -4.60
CA PRO A 248 -8.57 -25.42 -4.17
C PRO A 248 -8.95 -24.17 -4.97
N ALA A 249 -7.98 -23.30 -5.31
CA ALA A 249 -8.22 -22.11 -6.10
C ALA A 249 -8.75 -22.45 -7.50
N GLN A 250 -8.10 -23.39 -8.19
CA GLN A 250 -8.50 -23.85 -9.51
C GLN A 250 -9.91 -24.49 -9.50
N ARG A 251 -10.18 -25.39 -8.56
CA ARG A 251 -11.50 -26.03 -8.43
C ARG A 251 -12.62 -25.02 -8.23
N ARG A 252 -12.40 -24.03 -7.36
CA ARG A 252 -13.40 -22.98 -7.10
C ARG A 252 -13.64 -22.10 -8.34
N LEU A 253 -12.58 -21.77 -9.07
CA LEU A 253 -12.70 -21.02 -10.31
C LEU A 253 -13.52 -21.79 -11.35
N GLU A 254 -13.28 -23.09 -11.52
CA GLU A 254 -14.06 -23.96 -12.40
C GLU A 254 -15.53 -24.04 -11.98
N GLU A 255 -15.81 -24.15 -10.67
CA GLU A 255 -17.17 -24.12 -10.13
C GLU A 255 -17.87 -22.79 -10.43
N PHE A 256 -17.14 -21.67 -10.30
CA PHE A 256 -17.66 -20.34 -10.65
C PHE A 256 -18.01 -20.24 -12.13
N GLU A 257 -17.08 -20.63 -13.01
CA GLU A 257 -17.28 -20.59 -14.47
C GLU A 257 -18.44 -21.48 -14.91
N ALA A 258 -18.55 -22.68 -14.35
CA ALA A 258 -19.66 -23.57 -14.61
C ALA A 258 -21.00 -22.98 -14.13
N ALA A 259 -21.02 -22.29 -12.99
CA ALA A 259 -22.21 -21.62 -12.49
C ALA A 259 -22.60 -20.41 -13.35
N ALA A 260 -21.61 -19.63 -13.80
CA ALA A 260 -21.82 -18.49 -14.68
C ALA A 260 -22.41 -18.92 -16.04
N ALA A 261 -21.86 -19.98 -16.63
CA ALA A 261 -22.34 -20.55 -17.88
C ALA A 261 -23.80 -21.04 -17.75
N ARG A 262 -24.13 -21.78 -16.68
CA ARG A 262 -25.53 -22.24 -16.43
C ARG A 262 -26.53 -21.10 -16.29
N ARG A 263 -26.09 -19.95 -15.78
CA ARG A 263 -26.92 -18.75 -15.55
C ARG A 263 -26.92 -17.77 -16.71
N HIS A 264 -26.14 -18.05 -17.78
CA HIS A 264 -25.93 -17.15 -18.91
C HIS A 264 -25.55 -15.73 -18.48
N ILE A 265 -24.58 -15.63 -17.51
CA ILE A 265 -24.17 -14.35 -16.95
C ILE A 265 -23.35 -13.53 -17.97
N PHE A 266 -22.58 -14.19 -18.80
CA PHE A 266 -21.75 -13.57 -19.83
C PHE A 266 -22.24 -13.97 -21.21
N ASP A 267 -22.25 -13.00 -22.13
CA ASP A 267 -22.40 -13.30 -23.56
C ASP A 267 -21.10 -13.91 -24.07
N ALA A 268 -21.20 -15.04 -24.79
CA ALA A 268 -20.06 -15.79 -25.30
C ALA A 268 -19.48 -15.11 -26.55
#